data_fa5d65216c609cc2b3aecb86d1ef9c8a
#
_entry.id   fa5d65216c609cc2b3aecb86d1ef9c8a
#
_cell.length_a   1.000
_cell.length_b   1.000
_cell.length_c   1.000
_cell.angle_alpha   90.00
_cell.angle_beta   90.00
_cell.angle_gamma   90.00
#
_symmetry.space_group_name_H-M   'P 1'
#
loop_
_entity.id
_entity.type
_entity.pdbx_description
1 polymer ?
#
loop_
_entity_poly.entity_id
_entity_poly.type
_entity_poly.pdbx_seq_one_letter_code
_entity_poly.pdbx_strand_id
1 'polypeptide(L)'
;MDENIKKKLVEKNENLINMVIERAKRDFPEDIAIIGLSGSFSTGDFHEKSDLDLIIINNTYRGWEISSAFILDDVGYDIYCTPWDTRIEAEANLESPMVSCLTNMKVLYCAKPEYLERLKAYQKKALDELAKPIGIASLARAEKCINKAK
;
A
#
# COMPACT_ATOMS: atom_id res chain seq x y z
N MET A 1 -16.79 -17.46 7.54
CA MET A 1 -16.46 -16.71 8.78
C MET A 1 -17.77 -16.23 9.43
N ASP A 2 -17.87 -16.38 10.75
CA ASP A 2 -19.00 -15.88 11.53
C ASP A 2 -19.13 -14.36 11.39
N GLU A 3 -20.34 -13.85 11.19
CA GLU A 3 -20.60 -12.42 11.03
C GLU A 3 -20.19 -11.59 12.25
N ASN A 4 -20.32 -12.13 13.45
CA ASN A 4 -19.89 -11.45 14.67
C ASN A 4 -18.38 -11.33 14.76
N ILE A 5 -17.66 -12.37 14.36
CA ILE A 5 -16.18 -12.37 14.31
C ILE A 5 -15.71 -11.38 13.26
N LYS A 6 -16.33 -11.39 12.09
CA LYS A 6 -16.03 -10.45 10.99
C LYS A 6 -16.22 -9.00 11.43
N LYS A 7 -17.34 -8.70 12.09
CA LYS A 7 -17.65 -7.36 12.58
C LYS A 7 -16.61 -6.88 13.58
N LYS A 8 -16.24 -7.73 14.55
CA LYS A 8 -15.20 -7.39 15.55
C LYS A 8 -13.84 -7.14 14.91
N LEU A 9 -13.47 -7.94 13.92
CA LEU A 9 -12.20 -7.78 13.19
C LEU A 9 -12.17 -6.47 12.43
N VAL A 10 -13.25 -6.14 11.73
CA VAL A 10 -13.38 -4.88 11.00
C VAL A 10 -13.27 -3.68 11.95
N GLU A 11 -13.99 -3.70 13.08
CA GLU A 11 -13.93 -2.64 14.08
C GLU A 11 -12.52 -2.46 14.65
N LYS A 12 -11.84 -3.55 14.98
CA LYS A 12 -10.48 -3.54 15.49
C LYS A 12 -9.52 -2.93 14.48
N ASN A 13 -9.62 -3.33 13.22
CA ASN A 13 -8.77 -2.83 12.16
C ASN A 13 -9.05 -1.36 11.85
N GLU A 14 -10.30 -0.94 11.86
CA GLU A 14 -10.67 0.48 11.69
C GLU A 14 -10.10 1.34 12.82
N ASN A 15 -10.15 0.86 14.06
CA ASN A 15 -9.56 1.56 15.18
C ASN A 15 -8.05 1.71 15.04
N LEU A 16 -7.36 0.66 14.61
CA LEU A 16 -5.92 0.70 14.35
C LEU A 16 -5.58 1.68 13.23
N ILE A 17 -6.32 1.62 12.13
CA ILE A 17 -6.15 2.52 10.99
C ILE A 17 -6.31 3.98 11.44
N ASN A 18 -7.36 4.27 12.21
CA ASN A 18 -7.60 5.61 12.73
C ASN A 18 -6.48 6.11 13.63
N MET A 19 -5.92 5.24 14.47
CA MET A 19 -4.76 5.57 15.29
C MET A 19 -3.54 5.95 14.45
N VAL A 20 -3.28 5.21 13.38
CA VAL A 20 -2.18 5.50 12.45
C VAL A 20 -2.40 6.83 11.75
N ILE A 21 -3.61 7.08 11.25
CA ILE A 21 -3.98 8.34 10.58
C ILE A 21 -3.80 9.53 11.53
N GLU A 22 -4.30 9.43 12.76
CA GLU A 22 -4.18 10.50 13.76
C GLU A 22 -2.71 10.78 14.11
N ARG A 23 -1.90 9.74 14.23
CA ARG A 23 -0.46 9.90 14.43
C ARG A 23 0.20 10.60 13.25
N ALA A 24 -0.16 10.23 12.02
CA ALA A 24 0.36 10.86 10.82
C ALA A 24 0.05 12.36 10.78
N LYS A 25 -1.18 12.73 11.09
CA LYS A 25 -1.61 14.13 11.13
C LYS A 25 -0.90 14.94 12.22
N ARG A 26 -0.72 14.35 13.39
CA ARG A 26 -0.15 15.03 14.55
C ARG A 26 1.38 15.17 14.45
N ASP A 27 2.06 14.06 14.13
CA ASP A 27 3.52 13.97 14.23
C ASP A 27 4.23 14.10 12.88
N PHE A 28 3.54 13.82 11.77
CA PHE A 28 4.14 13.75 10.42
C PHE A 28 3.32 14.49 9.35
N PRO A 29 2.83 15.72 9.62
CA PRO A 29 1.92 16.40 8.68
C PRO A 29 2.55 16.72 7.32
N GLU A 30 3.87 16.92 7.27
CA GLU A 30 4.60 17.21 6.02
C GLU A 30 5.36 16.00 5.48
N ASP A 31 5.50 14.96 6.28
CA ASP A 31 6.35 13.81 5.98
C ASP A 31 5.57 12.67 5.32
N ILE A 32 4.28 12.57 5.56
CA ILE A 32 3.42 11.52 5.02
C ILE A 32 2.39 12.12 4.08
N ALA A 33 2.40 11.62 2.84
CA ALA A 33 1.49 12.07 1.79
C ALA A 33 0.17 11.31 1.80
N ILE A 34 0.23 9.99 1.80
CA ILE A 34 -0.92 9.10 1.65
C ILE A 34 -0.76 7.90 2.57
N ILE A 35 -1.87 7.44 3.12
CA ILE A 35 -1.98 6.14 3.77
C ILE A 35 -2.98 5.31 2.98
N GLY A 36 -2.55 4.15 2.51
CA GLY A 36 -3.36 3.24 1.72
C GLY A 36 -3.48 1.87 2.34
N LEU A 37 -4.50 1.14 1.92
CA LEU A 37 -4.75 -0.24 2.32
C LEU A 37 -4.48 -1.15 1.13
N SER A 38 -3.74 -2.23 1.36
CA SER A 38 -3.53 -3.27 0.34
C SER A 38 -3.87 -4.64 0.91
N GLY A 39 -3.74 -5.68 0.06
CA GLY A 39 -4.01 -7.04 0.47
C GLY A 39 -5.49 -7.38 0.55
N SER A 40 -5.84 -8.42 1.29
CA SER A 40 -7.19 -8.98 1.34
C SER A 40 -8.24 -8.01 1.91
N PHE A 41 -7.87 -7.13 2.82
CA PHE A 41 -8.78 -6.11 3.35
C PHE A 41 -9.15 -5.06 2.31
N SER A 42 -8.24 -4.75 1.38
CA SER A 42 -8.51 -3.83 0.27
C SER A 42 -9.53 -4.40 -0.72
N THR A 43 -9.46 -5.70 -0.98
CA THR A 43 -10.35 -6.39 -1.94
C THR A 43 -11.61 -6.96 -1.29
N GLY A 44 -11.71 -6.95 0.04
CA GLY A 44 -12.81 -7.54 0.77
C GLY A 44 -12.71 -9.06 0.96
N ASP A 45 -11.63 -9.67 0.51
CA ASP A 45 -11.42 -11.12 0.43
C ASP A 45 -10.62 -11.63 1.65
N PHE A 46 -11.00 -11.16 2.84
CA PHE A 46 -10.29 -11.46 4.08
C PHE A 46 -10.99 -12.48 4.96
N HIS A 47 -10.22 -13.14 5.81
CA HIS A 47 -10.69 -14.07 6.85
C HIS A 47 -10.13 -13.63 8.21
N GLU A 48 -10.50 -14.35 9.28
CA GLU A 48 -10.18 -13.96 10.67
C GLU A 48 -8.68 -13.83 10.98
N LYS A 49 -7.83 -14.50 10.20
CA LYS A 49 -6.36 -14.44 10.34
C LYS A 49 -5.66 -13.70 9.20
N SER A 50 -6.41 -12.99 8.36
CA SER A 50 -5.82 -12.20 7.29
C SER A 50 -4.98 -11.05 7.85
N ASP A 51 -3.78 -10.87 7.30
CA ASP A 51 -2.89 -9.78 7.67
C ASP A 51 -3.44 -8.43 7.20
N LEU A 52 -3.16 -7.39 7.95
CA LEU A 52 -3.49 -6.01 7.58
C LEU A 52 -2.24 -5.30 7.11
N ASP A 53 -2.25 -4.87 5.85
CA ASP A 53 -1.13 -4.16 5.23
C ASP A 53 -1.49 -2.71 4.96
N LEU A 54 -0.81 -1.79 5.61
CA LEU A 54 -0.94 -0.35 5.38
C LEU A 54 0.29 0.16 4.64
N ILE A 55 0.04 0.86 3.55
CA ILE A 55 1.08 1.46 2.72
C ILE A 55 1.17 2.93 3.08
N ILE A 56 2.34 3.38 3.49
CA ILE A 56 2.61 4.78 3.81
C ILE A 56 3.43 5.38 2.68
N ILE A 57 2.84 6.27 1.90
CA ILE A 57 3.60 7.01 0.89
C ILE A 57 4.18 8.23 1.57
N ASN A 58 5.49 8.21 1.78
CA ASN A 58 6.20 9.26 2.50
C ASN A 58 6.91 10.23 1.57
N ASN A 59 6.88 11.51 1.95
CA ASN A 59 7.56 12.59 1.23
C ASN A 59 9.02 12.76 1.66
N THR A 60 9.31 12.39 2.91
CA THR A 60 10.62 12.59 3.53
C THR A 60 11.08 11.32 4.21
N TYR A 61 12.36 11.24 4.47
CA TYR A 61 12.94 10.12 5.21
C TYR A 61 12.36 9.99 6.63
N ARG A 62 12.01 11.11 7.24
CA ARG A 62 11.41 11.13 8.58
C ARG A 62 10.09 10.35 8.64
N GLY A 63 9.35 10.29 7.54
CA GLY A 63 8.10 9.51 7.46
C GLY A 63 8.27 8.02 7.77
N TRP A 64 9.48 7.48 7.64
CA TRP A 64 9.78 6.09 7.98
C TRP A 64 9.56 5.77 9.46
N GLU A 65 9.59 6.75 10.34
CA GLU A 65 9.39 6.55 11.77
C GLU A 65 8.01 6.00 12.14
N ILE A 66 7.03 6.13 11.25
CA ILE A 66 5.70 5.56 11.48
C ILE A 66 5.62 4.06 11.16
N SER A 67 6.59 3.53 10.42
CA SER A 67 6.58 2.12 10.02
C SER A 67 6.68 1.18 11.22
N SER A 68 5.96 0.07 11.14
CA SER A 68 5.92 -0.92 12.21
C SER A 68 5.40 -2.25 11.66
N ALA A 69 5.86 -3.35 12.22
CA ALA A 69 5.35 -4.67 11.92
C ALA A 69 5.18 -5.43 13.24
N PHE A 70 4.01 -6.00 13.46
CA PHE A 70 3.72 -6.72 14.70
C PHE A 70 2.61 -7.75 14.50
N ILE A 71 2.47 -8.67 15.45
CA ILE A 71 1.40 -9.67 15.48
C ILE A 71 0.54 -9.40 16.71
N LEU A 72 -0.76 -9.36 16.52
CA LEU A 72 -1.73 -9.17 17.59
C LEU A 72 -2.90 -10.12 17.35
N ASP A 73 -3.21 -10.97 18.31
CA ASP A 73 -4.29 -11.97 18.23
C ASP A 73 -4.17 -12.86 16.97
N ASP A 74 -2.98 -13.32 16.67
CA ASP A 74 -2.64 -14.15 15.50
C ASP A 74 -2.81 -13.45 14.15
N VAL A 75 -3.00 -12.13 14.13
CA VAL A 75 -3.09 -11.33 12.92
C VAL A 75 -1.82 -10.50 12.77
N GLY A 76 -1.22 -10.57 11.60
CA GLY A 76 -0.05 -9.75 11.25
C GLY A 76 -0.47 -8.35 10.83
N TYR A 77 0.21 -7.35 11.35
CA TYR A 77 0.00 -5.94 10.98
C TYR A 77 1.31 -5.41 10.42
N ASP A 78 1.28 -4.97 9.18
CA ASP A 78 2.44 -4.41 8.51
C ASP A 78 2.14 -2.98 8.06
N ILE A 79 2.85 -2.02 8.65
CA ILE A 79 2.76 -0.61 8.32
C ILE A 79 4.11 -0.24 7.72
N TYR A 80 4.17 -0.14 6.38
CA TYR A 80 5.44 0.05 5.70
C TYR A 80 5.46 1.28 4.80
N CYS A 81 6.62 1.89 4.70
CA CYS A 81 6.83 3.08 3.91
C CYS A 81 7.21 2.77 2.47
N THR A 82 6.64 3.52 1.56
CA THR A 82 6.83 3.39 0.12
C THR A 82 7.09 4.79 -0.46
N PRO A 83 8.36 5.22 -0.53
CA PRO A 83 8.69 6.54 -1.07
C PRO A 83 8.27 6.70 -2.53
N TRP A 84 7.93 7.92 -2.93
CA TRP A 84 7.52 8.23 -4.29
C TRP A 84 8.56 7.80 -5.33
N ASP A 85 9.78 8.27 -5.16
CA ASP A 85 10.81 8.18 -6.20
C ASP A 85 11.44 6.80 -6.32
N THR A 86 11.53 6.06 -5.23
CA THR A 86 12.22 4.76 -5.22
C THR A 86 11.31 3.55 -5.29
N ARG A 87 10.07 3.69 -4.82
CA ARG A 87 9.12 2.57 -4.77
C ARG A 87 7.92 2.74 -5.68
N ILE A 88 7.18 3.82 -5.50
CA ILE A 88 5.96 4.06 -6.30
C ILE A 88 6.32 4.18 -7.78
N GLU A 89 7.36 4.92 -8.11
CA GLU A 89 7.81 5.05 -9.50
C GLU A 89 8.25 3.72 -10.09
N ALA A 90 9.00 2.92 -9.34
CA ALA A 90 9.44 1.60 -9.79
C ALA A 90 8.26 0.66 -10.03
N GLU A 91 7.25 0.67 -9.16
CA GLU A 91 6.03 -0.10 -9.33
C GLU A 91 5.26 0.35 -10.58
N ALA A 92 5.15 1.66 -10.80
CA ALA A 92 4.49 2.21 -11.99
C ALA A 92 5.20 1.85 -13.30
N ASN A 93 6.51 1.65 -13.26
CA ASN A 93 7.32 1.24 -14.41
C ASN A 93 7.42 -0.28 -14.56
N LEU A 94 6.71 -1.06 -13.75
CA LEU A 94 6.76 -2.52 -13.67
C LEU A 94 8.17 -3.05 -13.35
N GLU A 95 8.94 -2.28 -12.62
CA GLU A 95 10.30 -2.66 -12.18
C GLU A 95 10.30 -3.28 -10.78
N SER A 96 9.12 -3.44 -10.18
CA SER A 96 8.93 -4.00 -8.86
C SER A 96 7.86 -5.10 -8.90
N PRO A 97 8.03 -6.21 -8.14
CA PRO A 97 6.99 -7.23 -8.03
C PRO A 97 5.75 -6.76 -7.27
N MET A 98 5.80 -5.57 -6.68
CA MET A 98 4.72 -5.01 -5.84
C MET A 98 3.73 -4.13 -6.62
N VAL A 99 3.71 -4.21 -7.93
CA VAL A 99 2.82 -3.39 -8.78
C VAL A 99 1.34 -3.55 -8.41
N SER A 100 0.92 -4.73 -7.99
CA SER A 100 -0.45 -4.98 -7.56
C SER A 100 -0.83 -4.18 -6.30
N CYS A 101 0.13 -3.89 -5.43
CA CYS A 101 -0.11 -3.04 -4.27
C CYS A 101 -0.43 -1.61 -4.68
N LEU A 102 0.25 -1.11 -5.72
CA LEU A 102 -0.03 0.22 -6.27
C LEU A 102 -1.41 0.26 -6.95
N THR A 103 -1.68 -0.68 -7.86
CA THR A 103 -2.91 -0.65 -8.67
C THR A 103 -4.18 -0.96 -7.88
N ASN A 104 -4.08 -1.74 -6.81
CA ASN A 104 -5.21 -2.16 -5.97
C ASN A 104 -5.28 -1.40 -4.64
N MET A 105 -4.46 -0.38 -4.46
CA MET A 105 -4.44 0.39 -3.22
C MET A 105 -5.76 1.14 -3.00
N LYS A 106 -6.33 0.99 -1.82
CA LYS A 106 -7.45 1.79 -1.36
C LYS A 106 -6.92 2.93 -0.51
N VAL A 107 -7.14 4.17 -0.93
CA VAL A 107 -6.67 5.35 -0.19
C VAL A 107 -7.55 5.57 1.05
N LEU A 108 -6.93 5.62 2.22
CA LEU A 108 -7.61 5.85 3.50
C LEU A 108 -7.39 7.28 4.00
N TYR A 109 -6.27 7.88 3.67
CA TYR A 109 -5.90 9.23 4.07
C TYR A 109 -5.01 9.87 3.02
N CYS A 110 -5.24 11.15 2.75
CA CYS A 110 -4.43 11.95 1.85
C CYS A 110 -4.23 13.34 2.47
N ALA A 111 -2.98 13.74 2.65
CA ALA A 111 -2.66 15.00 3.31
C ALA A 111 -2.99 16.24 2.46
N LYS A 112 -2.84 16.13 1.13
CA LYS A 112 -3.13 17.22 0.19
C LYS A 112 -3.72 16.66 -1.10
N PRO A 113 -4.66 17.36 -1.75
CA PRO A 113 -5.28 16.88 -3.01
C PRO A 113 -4.26 16.57 -4.11
N GLU A 114 -3.16 17.31 -4.19
CA GLU A 114 -2.10 17.10 -5.18
C GLU A 114 -1.45 15.73 -5.07
N TYR A 115 -1.37 15.16 -3.88
CA TYR A 115 -0.82 13.83 -3.67
C TYR A 115 -1.72 12.74 -4.27
N LEU A 116 -3.03 12.94 -4.18
CA LEU A 116 -3.99 11.99 -4.78
C LEU A 116 -3.88 12.01 -6.31
N GLU A 117 -3.74 13.19 -6.91
CA GLU A 117 -3.52 13.33 -8.35
C GLU A 117 -2.22 12.66 -8.79
N ARG A 118 -1.15 12.84 -8.01
CA ARG A 118 0.14 12.20 -8.26
C ARG A 118 0.02 10.67 -8.20
N LEU A 119 -0.68 10.14 -7.20
CA LEU A 119 -0.91 8.70 -7.07
C LEU A 119 -1.69 8.16 -8.26
N LYS A 120 -2.78 8.83 -8.65
CA LYS A 120 -3.61 8.42 -9.80
C LYS A 120 -2.79 8.38 -11.09
N ALA A 121 -1.87 9.31 -11.28
CA ALA A 121 -1.00 9.34 -12.46
C ALA A 121 -0.09 8.10 -12.50
N TYR A 122 0.48 7.71 -11.38
CA TYR A 122 1.29 6.50 -11.29
C TYR A 122 0.45 5.23 -11.47
N GLN A 123 -0.75 5.17 -10.88
CA GLN A 123 -1.66 4.04 -11.06
C GLN A 123 -2.05 3.88 -12.54
N LYS A 124 -2.37 4.98 -13.22
CA LYS A 124 -2.68 4.98 -14.65
C LYS A 124 -1.50 4.48 -15.47
N LYS A 125 -0.30 4.96 -15.17
CA LYS A 125 0.92 4.53 -15.86
C LYS A 125 1.13 3.02 -15.70
N ALA A 126 0.97 2.48 -14.50
CA ALA A 126 1.08 1.05 -14.26
C ALA A 126 0.05 0.25 -15.06
N LEU A 127 -1.21 0.68 -15.05
CA LEU A 127 -2.28 0.01 -15.80
C LEU A 127 -2.05 0.07 -17.31
N ASP A 128 -1.59 1.20 -17.83
CA ASP A 128 -1.26 1.36 -19.26
C ASP A 128 -0.11 0.43 -19.66
N GLU A 129 0.92 0.31 -18.83
CA GLU A 129 2.04 -0.60 -19.07
C GLU A 129 1.60 -2.08 -19.03
N LEU A 130 0.74 -2.45 -18.08
CA LEU A 130 0.19 -3.82 -17.97
C LEU A 130 -0.70 -4.17 -19.15
N ALA A 131 -1.35 -3.21 -19.78
CA ALA A 131 -2.24 -3.40 -20.93
C ALA A 131 -1.50 -3.54 -22.27
N LYS A 132 -0.20 -3.22 -22.32
CA LYS A 132 0.60 -3.34 -23.55
C LYS A 132 0.79 -4.79 -23.95
N PRO A 133 0.84 -5.08 -25.28
CA PRO A 133 1.16 -6.43 -25.74
C PRO A 133 2.52 -6.89 -25.21
N ILE A 134 2.63 -8.21 -24.93
CA ILE A 134 3.88 -8.79 -24.47
C ILE A 134 4.91 -8.74 -25.60
N GLY A 135 6.01 -8.01 -25.37
CA GLY A 135 7.16 -7.95 -26.26
C GLY A 135 8.44 -8.24 -25.48
N ILE A 136 9.58 -8.19 -26.16
CA ILE A 136 10.90 -8.49 -25.54
C ILE A 136 11.13 -7.62 -24.32
N ALA A 137 10.86 -6.30 -24.42
CA ALA A 137 11.04 -5.37 -23.31
C ALA A 137 10.13 -5.71 -22.12
N SER A 138 8.87 -6.09 -22.37
CA SER A 138 7.93 -6.46 -21.33
C SER A 138 8.33 -7.77 -20.65
N LEU A 139 8.84 -8.73 -21.41
CA LEU A 139 9.36 -9.98 -20.85
C LEU A 139 10.58 -9.73 -19.98
N ALA A 140 11.49 -8.84 -20.40
CA ALA A 140 12.66 -8.48 -19.60
C ALA A 140 12.26 -7.81 -18.27
N ARG A 141 11.24 -6.95 -18.26
CA ARG A 141 10.72 -6.33 -17.03
C ARG A 141 10.09 -7.39 -16.10
N ALA A 142 9.30 -8.29 -16.64
CA ALA A 142 8.68 -9.38 -15.88
C ALA A 142 9.74 -10.29 -15.24
N GLU A 143 10.79 -10.65 -15.99
CA GLU A 143 11.90 -11.44 -15.51
C GLU A 143 12.66 -10.73 -14.39
N LYS A 144 12.90 -9.43 -14.52
CA LYS A 144 13.51 -8.59 -13.48
C LYS A 144 12.69 -8.58 -12.19
N CYS A 145 11.36 -8.47 -12.30
CA CYS A 145 10.47 -8.52 -11.15
C CYS A 145 10.49 -9.88 -10.45
N ILE A 146 10.49 -10.97 -11.20
CA ILE A 146 10.61 -12.34 -10.68
C ILE A 146 11.93 -12.50 -9.92
N ASN A 147 13.04 -12.02 -10.48
CA ASN A 147 14.34 -12.11 -9.84
C ASN A 147 14.43 -11.31 -8.54
N LYS A 148 13.76 -10.16 -8.45
CA LYS A 148 13.68 -9.38 -7.21
C LYS A 148 12.82 -10.05 -6.13
N ALA A 149 11.84 -10.85 -6.52
CA ALA A 149 10.93 -11.53 -5.60
C ALA A 149 11.55 -12.78 -4.96
N LYS A 150 12.67 -13.29 -5.49
CA LYS A 150 13.34 -14.49 -4.98
C LYS A 150 14.23 -14.19 -3.74
#